data_05249f3afa95fa51ed1185953ca31a16
#
_entry.id   05249f3afa95fa51ed1185953ca31a16
#
_cell.length_a   1.000
_cell.length_b   1.000
_cell.length_c   1.000
_cell.angle_alpha   90.00
_cell.angle_beta   90.00
_cell.angle_gamma   90.00
#
_symmetry.space_group_name_H-M   'P 1'
#
loop_
_entity.id
_entity.type
_entity.pdbx_description
1 polymer ?
#
loop_
_entity_poly.entity_id
_entity_poly.type
_entity_poly.pdbx_seq_one_letter_code
_entity_poly.pdbx_strand_id
1 'polypeptide(L)'
;MRKGLSDAVLCLVIITAALLVINHRQSPTYEMALAQDVENNTIAVNNSKNSMLGELIYESSGKIVSQKVVDTGDIYYQSAKVELSYSGSGYMQGIGNLTETWTFVNTHLKNNITQGIGKGVIMTDDGNGVATATELGRGFHMSPDTIVYPGARVFSADSNSKLAFLNELVGVTQWEVDSLGNYKVKMWQWK
;
A
#
# COMPACT_ATOMS: atom_id res chain seq x y z
N MET A 1 22.45 32.33 -23.78
CA MET A 1 22.66 31.13 -22.93
C MET A 1 21.46 30.98 -21.99
N ARG A 2 20.49 30.14 -22.30
CA ARG A 2 19.34 29.82 -21.43
C ARG A 2 19.68 28.51 -20.71
N LYS A 3 19.83 28.58 -19.38
CA LYS A 3 20.00 27.41 -18.53
C LYS A 3 18.66 26.65 -18.47
N GLY A 4 18.69 25.36 -18.82
CA GLY A 4 17.53 24.49 -18.70
C GLY A 4 17.09 24.36 -17.24
N LEU A 5 15.79 24.44 -17.01
CA LEU A 5 15.19 23.97 -15.77
C LEU A 5 15.48 22.48 -15.63
N SER A 6 15.87 22.06 -14.42
CA SER A 6 16.18 20.65 -14.17
C SER A 6 14.92 19.79 -14.33
N ASP A 7 15.08 18.61 -14.90
CA ASP A 7 14.00 17.64 -15.14
C ASP A 7 13.17 17.29 -13.89
N ALA A 8 13.73 17.49 -12.69
CA ALA A 8 13.06 17.34 -11.41
C ALA A 8 11.93 18.36 -11.18
N VAL A 9 12.09 19.60 -11.68
CA VAL A 9 11.05 20.64 -11.56
C VAL A 9 9.91 20.38 -12.54
N LEU A 10 10.22 19.80 -13.71
CA LEU A 10 9.21 19.45 -14.71
C LEU A 10 8.32 18.29 -14.23
N CYS A 11 8.88 17.29 -13.56
CA CYS A 11 8.11 16.20 -12.95
C CYS A 11 7.14 16.69 -11.86
N LEU A 12 7.58 17.63 -11.02
CA LEU A 12 6.75 18.17 -9.95
C LEU A 12 5.53 18.94 -10.48
N VAL A 13 5.72 19.69 -11.58
CA VAL A 13 4.64 20.47 -12.22
C VAL A 13 3.61 19.55 -12.90
N ILE A 14 4.02 18.42 -13.44
CA ILE A 14 3.10 17.47 -14.09
C ILE A 14 2.24 16.75 -13.04
N ILE A 15 2.81 16.42 -11.87
CA ILE A 15 2.08 15.76 -10.77
C ILE A 15 1.04 16.70 -10.17
N THR A 16 1.36 17.99 -9.99
CA THR A 16 0.39 19.01 -9.50
C THR A 16 -0.69 19.30 -10.53
N ALA A 17 -0.40 19.30 -11.82
CA ALA A 17 -1.40 19.50 -12.88
C ALA A 17 -2.36 18.31 -12.99
N ALA A 18 -1.89 17.08 -12.83
CA ALA A 18 -2.75 15.89 -12.83
C ALA A 18 -3.69 15.85 -11.63
N LEU A 19 -3.27 16.35 -10.46
CA LEU A 19 -4.11 16.47 -9.26
C LEU A 19 -5.13 17.60 -9.37
N LEU A 20 -4.84 18.70 -10.07
CA LEU A 20 -5.74 19.83 -10.24
C LEU A 20 -6.87 19.60 -11.25
N VAL A 21 -6.67 18.75 -12.26
CA VAL A 21 -7.71 18.43 -13.25
C VAL A 21 -8.79 17.49 -12.68
N ILE A 22 -8.49 16.72 -11.64
CA ILE A 22 -9.43 15.78 -11.00
C ILE A 22 -10.43 16.51 -10.09
N ASN A 23 -10.10 17.71 -9.59
CA ASN A 23 -10.92 18.43 -8.59
C ASN A 23 -12.11 19.24 -9.14
N HIS A 24 -12.41 19.21 -10.45
CA HIS A 24 -13.41 20.14 -11.00
C HIS A 24 -14.74 19.55 -11.46
N ARG A 25 -15.08 18.30 -11.09
CA ARG A 25 -16.42 17.72 -11.31
C ARG A 25 -16.88 16.84 -10.15
N GLN A 26 -17.20 17.43 -9.02
CA GLN A 26 -17.99 16.74 -8.00
C GLN A 26 -19.33 17.44 -7.79
N SER A 27 -20.42 16.73 -8.01
CA SER A 27 -21.74 17.17 -7.57
C SER A 27 -21.90 16.91 -6.06
N PRO A 28 -22.53 17.85 -5.31
CA PRO A 28 -22.50 17.82 -3.83
C PRO A 28 -23.33 16.72 -3.15
N THR A 29 -23.96 15.83 -3.90
CA THR A 29 -24.93 14.87 -3.35
C THR A 29 -24.32 13.55 -2.87
N TYR A 30 -23.07 13.26 -3.19
CA TYR A 30 -22.43 11.97 -2.80
C TYR A 30 -21.67 12.04 -1.47
N GLU A 31 -21.27 13.23 -1.02
CA GLU A 31 -20.47 13.36 0.21
C GLU A 31 -21.26 13.09 1.49
N MET A 32 -22.58 13.36 1.51
CA MET A 32 -23.37 13.17 2.74
C MET A 32 -23.72 11.70 3.03
N ALA A 33 -23.77 10.85 2.02
CA ALA A 33 -24.09 9.43 2.23
C ALA A 33 -22.89 8.61 2.70
N LEU A 34 -21.66 8.99 2.26
CA LEU A 34 -20.42 8.29 2.67
C LEU A 34 -19.93 8.73 4.06
N ALA A 35 -20.18 9.97 4.47
CA ALA A 35 -19.75 10.47 5.78
C ALA A 35 -20.53 9.84 6.95
N GLN A 36 -21.80 9.47 6.76
CA GLN A 36 -22.60 8.81 7.81
C GLN A 36 -22.25 7.33 7.98
N ASP A 37 -21.80 6.63 6.93
CA ASP A 37 -21.39 5.23 7.04
C ASP A 37 -19.97 5.07 7.61
N VAL A 38 -19.10 6.08 7.49
CA VAL A 38 -17.71 6.02 8.00
C VAL A 38 -17.63 6.22 9.51
N GLU A 39 -18.51 7.02 10.12
CA GLU A 39 -18.54 7.18 11.58
C GLU A 39 -19.01 5.91 12.32
N ASN A 40 -19.78 5.03 11.66
CA ASN A 40 -20.24 3.77 12.25
C ASN A 40 -19.37 2.56 11.88
N ASN A 41 -18.43 2.68 10.94
CA ASN A 41 -17.48 1.63 10.55
C ASN A 41 -16.05 1.89 11.04
N THR A 42 -15.88 2.54 12.18
CA THR A 42 -14.72 2.18 13.00
C THR A 42 -14.92 0.71 13.29
N ILE A 43 -14.19 -0.17 12.57
CA ILE A 43 -14.12 -1.59 12.90
C ILE A 43 -13.60 -1.61 14.33
N ALA A 44 -14.50 -1.57 15.28
CA ALA A 44 -14.22 -1.95 16.64
C ALA A 44 -13.79 -3.41 16.52
N VAL A 45 -12.48 -3.66 16.56
CA VAL A 45 -11.91 -4.99 16.78
C VAL A 45 -12.27 -5.33 18.24
N ASN A 46 -13.56 -5.44 18.50
CA ASN A 46 -14.10 -5.97 19.73
C ASN A 46 -14.17 -7.48 19.56
N ASN A 47 -13.32 -8.16 20.31
CA ASN A 47 -13.36 -9.57 20.72
C ASN A 47 -14.68 -10.32 20.42
N SER A 48 -15.02 -10.51 19.17
CA SER A 48 -16.03 -11.48 18.80
C SER A 48 -15.31 -12.76 18.42
N LYS A 49 -15.68 -13.86 19.04
CA LYS A 49 -15.19 -15.23 18.82
C LYS A 49 -15.30 -15.71 17.36
N ASN A 50 -15.80 -14.87 16.44
CA ASN A 50 -16.02 -15.14 15.01
C ASN A 50 -15.27 -14.16 14.08
N SER A 51 -14.27 -13.43 14.56
CA SER A 51 -13.45 -12.61 13.67
C SER A 51 -12.61 -13.50 12.75
N MET A 52 -12.72 -13.30 11.43
CA MET A 52 -11.86 -13.97 10.43
C MET A 52 -10.41 -13.46 10.50
N LEU A 53 -10.19 -12.33 11.18
CA LEU A 53 -8.86 -11.82 11.47
C LEU A 53 -8.34 -12.47 12.74
N GLY A 54 -7.16 -13.06 12.64
CA GLY A 54 -6.37 -13.59 13.74
C GLY A 54 -5.57 -12.52 14.46
N GLU A 55 -4.42 -12.91 14.98
CA GLU A 55 -3.53 -12.01 15.70
C GLU A 55 -2.86 -11.03 14.75
N LEU A 56 -2.56 -9.83 15.25
CA LEU A 56 -1.67 -8.88 14.60
C LEU A 56 -0.25 -9.43 14.72
N ILE A 57 0.34 -9.85 13.59
CA ILE A 57 1.63 -10.55 13.59
C ILE A 57 2.77 -9.71 13.05
N TYR A 58 2.48 -8.63 12.31
CA TYR A 58 3.51 -7.79 11.72
C TYR A 58 3.06 -6.34 11.62
N GLU A 59 3.97 -5.42 11.94
CA GLU A 59 3.84 -3.99 11.73
C GLU A 59 5.13 -3.45 11.12
N SER A 60 5.01 -2.57 10.14
CA SER A 60 6.16 -1.91 9.52
C SER A 60 5.87 -0.48 9.15
N SER A 61 6.92 0.27 8.88
CA SER A 61 6.87 1.62 8.34
C SER A 61 8.09 1.92 7.47
N GLY A 62 7.93 2.87 6.57
CA GLY A 62 9.00 3.26 5.67
C GLY A 62 8.57 4.33 4.70
N LYS A 63 9.21 4.34 3.52
CA LYS A 63 8.97 5.35 2.48
C LYS A 63 8.95 4.74 1.09
N ILE A 64 8.25 5.45 0.19
CA ILE A 64 8.43 5.28 -1.26
C ILE A 64 9.82 5.80 -1.62
N VAL A 65 10.63 4.94 -2.24
CA VAL A 65 12.02 5.25 -2.64
C VAL A 65 12.17 5.44 -4.13
N SER A 66 11.18 4.98 -4.91
CA SER A 66 11.16 5.14 -6.37
C SER A 66 9.74 5.14 -6.90
N GLN A 67 9.53 5.91 -7.97
CA GLN A 67 8.27 5.95 -8.72
C GLN A 67 8.56 5.99 -10.22
N LYS A 68 7.87 5.16 -10.99
CA LYS A 68 7.99 5.11 -12.45
C LYS A 68 6.63 4.89 -13.09
N VAL A 69 6.28 5.71 -14.06
CA VAL A 69 5.12 5.45 -14.93
C VAL A 69 5.48 4.32 -15.90
N VAL A 70 4.75 3.21 -15.86
CA VAL A 70 4.96 2.05 -16.72
C VAL A 70 3.97 1.98 -17.87
N ASP A 71 2.81 2.64 -17.72
CA ASP A 71 1.79 2.74 -18.74
C ASP A 71 0.96 4.01 -18.49
N THR A 72 0.83 4.85 -19.49
CA THR A 72 0.01 6.08 -19.39
C THR A 72 -1.49 5.79 -19.50
N GLY A 73 -1.84 4.56 -19.88
CA GLY A 73 -3.23 4.16 -20.10
C GLY A 73 -3.84 4.76 -21.36
N ASP A 74 -5.09 4.40 -21.60
CA ASP A 74 -5.92 4.97 -22.64
C ASP A 74 -6.62 6.23 -22.07
N ILE A 75 -6.65 7.31 -22.86
CA ILE A 75 -7.34 8.56 -22.52
C ILE A 75 -8.84 8.36 -22.22
N TYR A 76 -9.43 7.29 -22.73
CA TYR A 76 -10.84 6.95 -22.47
C TYR A 76 -11.05 6.11 -21.23
N TYR A 77 -10.06 5.29 -20.81
CA TYR A 77 -10.21 4.32 -19.71
C TYR A 77 -9.44 4.66 -18.45
N GLN A 78 -8.57 5.68 -18.45
CA GLN A 78 -7.80 6.14 -17.28
C GLN A 78 -7.13 5.00 -16.49
N SER A 79 -6.55 4.05 -17.19
CA SER A 79 -5.90 2.88 -16.57
C SER A 79 -4.39 3.04 -16.47
N ALA A 80 -3.92 4.26 -16.18
CA ALA A 80 -2.49 4.50 -15.97
C ALA A 80 -1.91 3.55 -14.92
N LYS A 81 -0.71 3.03 -15.19
CA LYS A 81 0.01 2.16 -14.28
C LYS A 81 1.29 2.83 -13.81
N VAL A 82 1.47 2.79 -12.52
CA VAL A 82 2.65 3.35 -11.85
C VAL A 82 3.31 2.27 -11.02
N GLU A 83 4.59 2.05 -11.26
CA GLU A 83 5.44 1.23 -10.42
C GLU A 83 5.99 2.06 -9.27
N LEU A 84 5.82 1.58 -8.05
CA LEU A 84 6.30 2.20 -6.82
C LEU A 84 7.19 1.20 -6.09
N SER A 85 8.39 1.64 -5.70
CA SER A 85 9.26 0.88 -4.82
C SER A 85 9.23 1.49 -3.43
N TYR A 86 9.18 0.61 -2.43
CA TYR A 86 9.11 0.95 -1.02
C TYR A 86 10.27 0.31 -0.28
N SER A 87 10.76 0.97 0.75
CA SER A 87 11.76 0.43 1.68
C SER A 87 11.42 0.85 3.09
N GLY A 88 11.56 -0.08 4.02
CA GLY A 88 11.25 0.17 5.42
C GLY A 88 11.74 -0.92 6.36
N SER A 89 11.31 -0.79 7.60
CA SER A 89 11.59 -1.74 8.67
C SER A 89 10.33 -1.97 9.50
N GLY A 90 10.29 -3.10 10.16
CA GLY A 90 9.15 -3.49 10.98
C GLY A 90 9.51 -4.46 12.08
N TYR A 91 8.48 -4.92 12.76
CA TYR A 91 8.56 -5.91 13.82
C TYR A 91 7.56 -7.03 13.56
N MET A 92 8.02 -8.27 13.64
CA MET A 92 7.19 -9.46 13.52
C MET A 92 7.15 -10.20 14.85
N GLN A 93 5.95 -10.51 15.32
CA GLN A 93 5.74 -11.19 16.58
C GLN A 93 6.45 -12.57 16.59
N GLY A 94 7.22 -12.84 17.64
CA GLY A 94 7.99 -14.08 17.79
C GLY A 94 9.29 -14.15 16.98
N ILE A 95 9.56 -13.17 16.10
CA ILE A 95 10.77 -13.12 15.26
C ILE A 95 11.66 -11.93 15.65
N GLY A 96 11.10 -10.74 15.83
CA GLY A 96 11.82 -9.50 16.10
C GLY A 96 11.80 -8.52 14.94
N ASN A 97 12.86 -7.71 14.84
CA ASN A 97 12.99 -6.69 13.82
C ASN A 97 13.30 -7.28 12.44
N LEU A 98 12.76 -6.63 11.43
CA LEU A 98 12.86 -7.01 10.03
C LEU A 98 13.09 -5.76 9.17
N THR A 99 13.75 -5.95 8.05
CA THR A 99 13.75 -4.99 6.94
C THR A 99 12.87 -5.50 5.81
N GLU A 100 12.27 -4.60 5.05
CA GLU A 100 11.44 -4.95 3.90
C GLU A 100 11.70 -4.05 2.71
N THR A 101 11.58 -4.64 1.53
CA THR A 101 11.53 -3.91 0.25
C THR A 101 10.40 -4.45 -0.57
N TRP A 102 9.67 -3.56 -1.22
CA TRP A 102 8.51 -3.89 -2.04
C TRP A 102 8.56 -3.16 -3.37
N THR A 103 8.03 -3.81 -4.41
CA THR A 103 7.69 -3.17 -5.67
C THR A 103 6.25 -3.47 -5.99
N PHE A 104 5.42 -2.44 -6.13
CA PHE A 104 4.02 -2.53 -6.52
C PHE A 104 3.82 -1.92 -7.89
N VAL A 105 2.99 -2.56 -8.71
CA VAL A 105 2.38 -1.95 -9.88
C VAL A 105 0.96 -1.56 -9.52
N ASN A 106 0.75 -0.27 -9.41
CA ASN A 106 -0.54 0.35 -9.10
C ASN A 106 -1.26 0.73 -10.39
N THR A 107 -2.46 0.22 -10.59
CA THR A 107 -3.35 0.57 -11.70
C THR A 107 -4.45 1.47 -11.18
N HIS A 108 -4.55 2.69 -11.70
CA HIS A 108 -5.63 3.61 -11.38
C HIS A 108 -6.89 3.22 -12.14
N LEU A 109 -7.94 2.89 -11.42
CA LEU A 109 -9.24 2.51 -11.96
C LEU A 109 -10.20 3.69 -11.88
N LYS A 110 -11.40 3.52 -12.45
CA LYS A 110 -12.49 4.51 -12.30
C LYS A 110 -12.89 4.65 -10.82
N ASN A 111 -13.53 5.76 -10.48
CA ASN A 111 -14.04 6.05 -9.12
C ASN A 111 -12.96 6.16 -8.03
N ASN A 112 -11.79 6.70 -8.37
CA ASN A 112 -10.69 6.92 -7.43
C ASN A 112 -10.21 5.65 -6.70
N ILE A 113 -10.40 4.49 -7.34
CA ILE A 113 -9.91 3.21 -6.83
C ILE A 113 -8.54 2.95 -7.47
N THR A 114 -7.58 2.54 -6.68
CA THR A 114 -6.29 2.04 -7.14
C THR A 114 -6.17 0.55 -6.81
N GLN A 115 -5.81 -0.27 -7.78
CA GLN A 115 -5.47 -1.67 -7.55
C GLN A 115 -3.97 -1.82 -7.57
N GLY A 116 -3.38 -2.37 -6.51
CA GLY A 116 -1.96 -2.66 -6.40
C GLY A 116 -1.70 -4.15 -6.42
N ILE A 117 -0.71 -4.57 -7.21
CA ILE A 117 -0.14 -5.92 -7.15
C ILE A 117 1.36 -5.73 -6.88
N GLY A 118 1.86 -6.34 -5.81
CA GLY A 118 3.23 -6.16 -5.38
C GLY A 118 3.96 -7.46 -5.11
N LYS A 119 5.28 -7.36 -5.19
CA LYS A 119 6.23 -8.38 -4.71
C LYS A 119 7.19 -7.72 -3.74
N GLY A 120 7.53 -8.43 -2.69
CA GLY A 120 8.44 -7.93 -1.68
C GLY A 120 9.39 -8.99 -1.16
N VAL A 121 10.41 -8.51 -0.47
CA VAL A 121 11.34 -9.32 0.30
C VAL A 121 11.34 -8.79 1.72
N ILE A 122 11.23 -9.69 2.67
CA ILE A 122 11.34 -9.42 4.11
C ILE A 122 12.56 -10.20 4.61
N MET A 123 13.39 -9.53 5.39
CA MET A 123 14.63 -10.10 5.92
C MET A 123 14.77 -9.79 7.40
N THR A 124 15.13 -10.77 8.21
CA THR A 124 15.48 -10.56 9.62
C THR A 124 16.76 -9.72 9.75
N ASP A 125 16.87 -8.93 10.81
CA ASP A 125 18.05 -8.08 11.04
C ASP A 125 19.36 -8.87 11.13
N ASP A 126 19.30 -10.12 11.61
CA ASP A 126 20.46 -11.03 11.67
C ASP A 126 20.78 -11.69 10.31
N GLY A 127 19.99 -11.43 9.26
CA GLY A 127 20.16 -11.98 7.92
C GLY A 127 19.85 -13.47 7.78
N ASN A 128 19.44 -14.15 8.85
CA ASN A 128 19.22 -15.61 8.87
C ASN A 128 17.81 -16.03 8.41
N GLY A 129 16.93 -15.07 8.18
CA GLY A 129 15.58 -15.29 7.68
C GLY A 129 15.28 -14.38 6.50
N VAL A 130 14.95 -14.99 5.36
CA VAL A 130 14.49 -14.30 4.16
C VAL A 130 13.19 -14.93 3.70
N ALA A 131 12.18 -14.09 3.44
CA ALA A 131 10.94 -14.50 2.79
C ALA A 131 10.65 -13.55 1.62
N THR A 132 10.19 -14.12 0.52
CA THR A 132 9.55 -13.37 -0.56
C THR A 132 8.06 -13.35 -0.32
N ALA A 133 7.39 -12.31 -0.80
CA ALA A 133 5.94 -12.19 -0.66
C ALA A 133 5.31 -11.63 -1.92
N THR A 134 4.05 -12.01 -2.16
CA THR A 134 3.18 -11.41 -3.17
C THR A 134 1.95 -10.85 -2.47
N GLU A 135 1.54 -9.66 -2.86
CA GLU A 135 0.40 -8.97 -2.26
C GLU A 135 -0.52 -8.39 -3.34
N LEU A 136 -1.81 -8.47 -3.09
CA LEU A 136 -2.86 -7.81 -3.85
C LEU A 136 -3.65 -6.91 -2.90
N GLY A 137 -3.83 -5.66 -3.27
CA GLY A 137 -4.62 -4.71 -2.49
C GLY A 137 -5.43 -3.75 -3.36
N ARG A 138 -6.37 -3.05 -2.73
CA ARG A 138 -7.13 -1.95 -3.33
C ARG A 138 -7.00 -0.71 -2.47
N GLY A 139 -6.64 0.43 -3.10
CA GLY A 139 -6.48 1.72 -2.44
C GLY A 139 -7.74 2.55 -2.50
N PHE A 140 -8.07 3.17 -1.37
CA PHE A 140 -9.18 4.11 -1.21
C PHE A 140 -8.66 5.37 -0.52
N HIS A 141 -9.06 6.54 -1.01
CA HIS A 141 -8.76 7.80 -0.33
C HIS A 141 -9.62 7.92 0.95
N MET A 142 -8.96 7.94 2.11
CA MET A 142 -9.59 8.19 3.41
C MET A 142 -9.64 9.68 3.73
N SER A 143 -8.67 10.44 3.22
CA SER A 143 -8.59 11.89 3.29
C SER A 143 -7.84 12.39 2.05
N PRO A 144 -7.77 13.72 1.81
CA PRO A 144 -6.97 14.27 0.71
C PRO A 144 -5.50 13.83 0.74
N ASP A 145 -4.97 13.58 1.95
CA ASP A 145 -3.54 13.31 2.17
C ASP A 145 -3.23 11.84 2.51
N THR A 146 -4.24 10.95 2.57
CA THR A 146 -4.02 9.57 3.01
C THR A 146 -4.81 8.59 2.15
N ILE A 147 -4.12 7.59 1.66
CA ILE A 147 -4.71 6.44 0.96
C ILE A 147 -4.52 5.20 1.83
N VAL A 148 -5.58 4.43 2.00
CA VAL A 148 -5.56 3.14 2.70
C VAL A 148 -5.73 2.02 1.69
N TYR A 149 -4.88 1.00 1.80
CA TYR A 149 -4.90 -0.19 0.95
C TYR A 149 -5.10 -1.44 1.82
N PRO A 150 -6.34 -1.91 2.02
CA PRO A 150 -6.56 -3.28 2.47
C PRO A 150 -6.11 -4.26 1.41
N GLY A 151 -5.49 -5.37 1.85
CA GLY A 151 -4.91 -6.36 0.96
C GLY A 151 -4.78 -7.74 1.55
N ALA A 152 -4.30 -8.66 0.73
CA ALA A 152 -3.94 -10.01 1.12
C ALA A 152 -2.52 -10.33 0.64
N ARG A 153 -1.77 -11.01 1.50
CA ARG A 153 -0.35 -11.33 1.31
C ARG A 153 -0.11 -12.82 1.48
N VAL A 154 0.63 -13.40 0.55
CA VAL A 154 1.15 -14.77 0.63
C VAL A 154 2.66 -14.75 0.56
N PHE A 155 3.30 -15.75 1.15
CA PHE A 155 4.73 -15.80 1.35
C PHE A 155 5.38 -17.06 0.77
N SER A 156 6.69 -16.96 0.55
CA SER A 156 7.56 -18.10 0.27
C SER A 156 8.90 -17.87 1.00
N ALA A 157 9.24 -18.78 1.89
CA ALA A 157 10.48 -18.78 2.66
C ALA A 157 11.14 -20.17 2.60
N ASP A 158 12.46 -20.21 2.81
CA ASP A 158 13.16 -21.48 2.98
C ASP A 158 12.61 -22.23 4.21
N SER A 159 12.38 -23.53 4.07
CA SER A 159 11.84 -24.41 5.12
C SER A 159 12.69 -24.48 6.38
N ASN A 160 13.98 -24.16 6.28
CA ASN A 160 14.93 -24.14 7.41
C ASN A 160 15.09 -22.72 7.99
N SER A 161 14.44 -21.73 7.43
CA SER A 161 14.49 -20.33 7.87
C SER A 161 13.61 -20.09 9.10
N LYS A 162 13.96 -19.08 9.91
CA LYS A 162 13.09 -18.59 10.99
C LYS A 162 11.73 -18.12 10.47
N LEU A 163 11.62 -17.77 9.18
CA LEU A 163 10.40 -17.30 8.52
C LEU A 163 9.61 -18.42 7.83
N ALA A 164 10.01 -19.70 7.99
CA ALA A 164 9.36 -20.85 7.33
C ALA A 164 7.86 -20.95 7.62
N PHE A 165 7.41 -20.54 8.82
CA PHE A 165 6.00 -20.57 9.21
C PHE A 165 5.11 -19.68 8.32
N LEU A 166 5.69 -18.69 7.66
CA LEU A 166 4.97 -17.82 6.72
C LEU A 166 4.47 -18.57 5.48
N ASN A 167 5.05 -19.72 5.13
CA ASN A 167 4.60 -20.55 4.00
C ASN A 167 3.17 -21.07 4.17
N GLU A 168 2.72 -21.22 5.42
CA GLU A 168 1.39 -21.73 5.76
C GLU A 168 0.39 -20.61 6.09
N LEU A 169 0.80 -19.33 5.89
CA LEU A 169 0.05 -18.20 6.34
C LEU A 169 -0.47 -17.34 5.18
N VAL A 170 -1.71 -16.94 5.27
CA VAL A 170 -2.25 -15.83 4.49
C VAL A 170 -2.37 -14.62 5.42
N GLY A 171 -1.68 -13.54 5.07
CA GLY A 171 -1.75 -12.28 5.79
C GLY A 171 -2.88 -11.40 5.23
N VAL A 172 -3.71 -10.85 6.10
CA VAL A 172 -4.58 -9.71 5.76
C VAL A 172 -3.83 -8.45 6.12
N THR A 173 -3.66 -7.56 5.16
CA THR A 173 -2.85 -6.35 5.33
C THR A 173 -3.69 -5.09 5.27
N GLN A 174 -3.21 -4.05 5.94
CA GLN A 174 -3.67 -2.69 5.78
C GLN A 174 -2.45 -1.78 5.66
N TRP A 175 -2.30 -1.14 4.50
CA TRP A 175 -1.33 -0.09 4.27
C TRP A 175 -2.00 1.26 4.45
N GLU A 176 -1.27 2.20 5.01
CA GLU A 176 -1.61 3.62 5.04
C GLU A 176 -0.45 4.37 4.39
N VAL A 177 -0.73 5.14 3.34
CA VAL A 177 0.29 5.91 2.61
C VAL A 177 -0.13 7.38 2.63
N ASP A 178 0.78 8.25 3.11
CA ASP A 178 0.54 9.69 3.14
C ASP A 178 1.00 10.39 1.83
N SER A 179 0.64 11.67 1.69
CA SER A 179 1.01 12.49 0.54
C SER A 179 2.51 12.75 0.40
N LEU A 180 3.30 12.48 1.44
CA LEU A 180 4.77 12.58 1.44
C LEU A 180 5.45 11.26 1.07
N GLY A 181 4.66 10.21 0.81
CA GLY A 181 5.13 8.88 0.48
C GLY A 181 5.63 8.07 1.68
N ASN A 182 5.34 8.50 2.91
CA ASN A 182 5.56 7.64 4.06
C ASN A 182 4.45 6.59 4.11
N TYR A 183 4.78 5.39 4.58
CA TYR A 183 3.79 4.34 4.76
C TYR A 183 3.88 3.70 6.14
N LYS A 184 2.76 3.10 6.54
CA LYS A 184 2.63 2.16 7.66
C LYS A 184 1.87 0.94 7.18
N VAL A 185 2.24 -0.23 7.70
CA VAL A 185 1.56 -1.50 7.40
C VAL A 185 1.24 -2.21 8.70
N LYS A 186 0.06 -2.80 8.73
CA LYS A 186 -0.34 -3.81 9.71
C LYS A 186 -0.73 -5.07 8.98
N MET A 187 -0.37 -6.23 9.55
CA MET A 187 -0.74 -7.52 9.00
C MET A 187 -1.23 -8.45 10.11
N TRP A 188 -2.41 -8.99 9.87
CA TRP A 188 -3.06 -10.00 10.70
C TRP A 188 -3.05 -11.33 9.99
N GLN A 189 -2.99 -12.40 10.76
CA GLN A 189 -3.22 -13.74 10.24
C GLN A 189 -4.68 -13.89 9.80
N TRP A 190 -4.94 -14.48 8.62
CA TRP A 190 -6.27 -14.96 8.25
C TRP A 190 -6.53 -16.28 8.98
N LYS A 191 -7.70 -16.43 9.61
CA LYS A 191 -8.18 -17.67 10.28
C LYS A 191 -9.12 -18.44 9.39
#